data_ab5d19cd722081f03da8ea419f5f47d1
#
_entry.id   ab5d19cd722081f03da8ea419f5f47d1
#
_cell.length_a   1.000
_cell.length_b   1.000
_cell.length_c   1.000
_cell.angle_alpha   90.00
_cell.angle_beta   90.00
_cell.angle_gamma   90.00
#
_symmetry.space_group_name_H-M   'P 1'
#
loop_
_entity.id
_entity.type
_entity.pdbx_description
1 polymer ?
#
loop_
_entity_poly.entity_id
_entity_poly.type
_entity_poly.pdbx_seq_one_letter_code
_entity_poly.pdbx_strand_id
1 'polypeptide(L)'
;VIAAPGGRPQPGAPLRVPAGPGLRHGLVIDAGELVERFSRSSGPGGQGVNTTDSRVELDFDPSASRAVAALPDATRERLLERLAPKLVGGRLLVVASEHRSQRQNRVVARQRLVMMLREAAAPDPPTRRPTRPTKGSQRRRVDAKKRRGQLKSGRRTVDDG
;
A
#
# COMPACT_ATOMS: atom_id res chain seq x y z
N VAL A 1 -18.54 21.40 -0.65
CA VAL A 1 -17.80 21.46 -1.94
C VAL A 1 -16.34 21.27 -1.60
N ILE A 2 -15.84 20.03 -1.69
CA ILE A 2 -14.43 19.70 -1.47
C ILE A 2 -13.72 20.03 -2.78
N ALA A 3 -12.92 21.09 -2.75
CA ALA A 3 -12.04 21.45 -3.87
C ALA A 3 -11.06 20.31 -4.11
N ALA A 4 -11.11 19.70 -5.28
CA ALA A 4 -10.13 18.74 -5.73
C ALA A 4 -8.75 19.43 -5.80
N PRO A 5 -7.68 18.88 -5.21
CA PRO A 5 -6.34 19.40 -5.41
C PRO A 5 -5.82 18.91 -6.76
N GLY A 6 -6.34 19.49 -7.82
CA GLY A 6 -6.05 19.09 -9.20
C GLY A 6 -5.03 19.99 -9.90
N GLY A 7 -3.97 20.41 -9.24
CA GLY A 7 -2.81 20.98 -9.91
C GLY A 7 -2.02 19.86 -10.59
N ARG A 8 -1.91 19.93 -11.92
CA ARG A 8 -1.09 19.01 -12.71
C ARG A 8 0.37 19.08 -12.25
N PRO A 9 0.99 17.96 -11.83
CA PRO A 9 2.36 18.00 -11.33
C PRO A 9 3.31 18.45 -12.42
N GLN A 10 3.95 19.60 -12.19
CA GLN A 10 5.00 20.13 -13.05
C GLN A 10 6.36 19.53 -12.61
N PRO A 11 7.36 19.47 -13.53
CA PRO A 11 8.74 19.14 -13.16
C PRO A 11 9.20 20.04 -12.02
N GLY A 12 9.79 19.46 -10.95
CA GLY A 12 10.23 20.23 -9.81
C GLY A 12 9.14 20.72 -8.85
N ALA A 13 7.89 20.26 -9.00
CA ALA A 13 6.83 20.61 -8.05
C ALA A 13 6.93 19.75 -6.76
N PRO A 14 6.62 20.31 -5.58
CA PRO A 14 6.56 19.54 -4.34
C PRO A 14 5.48 18.45 -4.43
N LEU A 15 5.64 17.38 -3.67
CA LEU A 15 4.64 16.32 -3.53
C LEU A 15 3.77 16.60 -2.32
N ARG A 16 2.47 16.76 -2.54
CA ARG A 16 1.49 16.95 -1.47
C ARG A 16 0.80 15.64 -1.16
N VAL A 17 0.97 15.17 0.07
CA VAL A 17 0.23 14.03 0.63
C VAL A 17 -0.94 14.60 1.43
N PRO A 18 -2.19 14.33 1.04
CA PRO A 18 -3.36 14.89 1.72
C PRO A 18 -3.47 14.37 3.16
N ALA A 19 -4.14 15.14 4.00
CA ALA A 19 -4.44 14.76 5.36
C ALA A 19 -5.23 13.44 5.42
N GLY A 20 -4.99 12.68 6.48
CA GLY A 20 -5.63 11.38 6.69
C GLY A 20 -5.14 10.72 7.98
N PRO A 21 -5.50 9.44 8.18
CA PRO A 21 -5.06 8.69 9.35
C PRO A 21 -3.53 8.72 9.48
N GLY A 22 -3.02 9.15 10.64
CA GLY A 22 -1.59 9.32 10.90
C GLY A 22 -0.97 10.63 10.38
N LEU A 23 -1.61 11.30 9.43
CA LEU A 23 -1.15 12.58 8.84
C LEU A 23 -2.22 13.65 9.00
N ARG A 24 -2.39 14.19 10.21
CA ARG A 24 -3.45 15.17 10.53
C ARG A 24 -3.50 16.38 9.60
N HIS A 25 -2.33 16.90 9.25
CA HIS A 25 -2.18 18.10 8.42
C HIS A 25 -1.67 17.76 7.02
N GLY A 26 -1.63 16.46 6.66
CA GLY A 26 -0.97 16.00 5.46
C GLY A 26 0.56 16.07 5.59
N LEU A 27 1.26 15.94 4.45
CA LEU A 27 2.70 16.03 4.36
C LEU A 27 3.05 16.72 3.05
N VAL A 28 4.02 17.62 3.06
CA VAL A 28 4.53 18.28 1.85
C VAL A 28 6.02 17.96 1.74
N ILE A 29 6.36 17.18 0.72
CA ILE A 29 7.73 16.81 0.39
C ILE A 29 8.23 17.82 -0.63
N ASP A 30 9.34 18.46 -0.33
CA ASP A 30 9.94 19.43 -1.24
C ASP A 30 10.41 18.78 -2.54
N ALA A 31 10.38 19.54 -3.62
CA ALA A 31 10.81 19.06 -4.91
C ALA A 31 12.27 18.57 -4.91
N GLY A 32 13.13 19.20 -4.13
CA GLY A 32 14.54 18.83 -3.99
C GLY A 32 14.78 17.49 -3.28
N GLU A 33 13.79 16.96 -2.55
CA GLU A 33 13.85 15.63 -1.91
C GLU A 33 13.44 14.50 -2.87
N LEU A 34 12.95 14.84 -4.06
CA LEU A 34 12.46 13.89 -5.06
C LEU A 34 13.39 13.90 -6.28
N VAL A 35 13.91 12.74 -6.65
CA VAL A 35 14.68 12.58 -7.86
C VAL A 35 13.82 11.87 -8.91
N GLU A 36 13.50 12.58 -10.00
CA GLU A 36 12.76 12.00 -11.12
C GLU A 36 13.73 11.67 -12.26
N ARG A 37 13.71 10.42 -12.71
CA ARG A 37 14.48 9.95 -13.86
C ARG A 37 13.53 9.50 -14.97
N PHE A 38 13.94 9.74 -16.19
CA PHE A 38 13.17 9.38 -17.38
C PHE A 38 14.01 8.44 -18.24
N SER A 39 13.38 7.38 -18.73
CA SER A 39 14.02 6.42 -19.62
C SER A 39 13.01 5.90 -20.64
N ARG A 40 13.53 5.26 -21.67
CA ARG A 40 12.69 4.59 -22.66
C ARG A 40 12.00 3.39 -22.04
N SER A 41 10.71 3.22 -22.32
CA SER A 41 10.01 2.01 -21.94
C SER A 41 10.54 0.85 -22.79
N SER A 42 11.10 -0.17 -22.15
CA SER A 42 11.48 -1.43 -22.79
C SER A 42 10.22 -2.28 -23.00
N GLY A 43 9.83 -2.49 -24.26
CA GLY A 43 8.72 -3.38 -24.61
C GLY A 43 8.95 -4.01 -25.98
N PRO A 44 8.53 -5.27 -26.23
CA PRO A 44 8.62 -5.90 -27.54
C PRO A 44 7.59 -5.26 -28.48
N GLY A 45 8.07 -4.45 -29.44
CA GLY A 45 7.39 -4.20 -30.68
C GLY A 45 6.28 -3.14 -30.72
N GLY A 46 6.42 -2.24 -31.65
CA GLY A 46 5.44 -1.25 -32.10
C GLY A 46 6.13 0.01 -32.57
N GLN A 47 5.77 0.49 -33.74
CA GLN A 47 6.26 1.77 -34.27
C GLN A 47 5.86 2.91 -33.34
N GLY A 48 6.79 3.41 -32.52
CA GLY A 48 6.56 4.49 -31.56
C GLY A 48 7.05 4.23 -30.14
N VAL A 49 7.40 2.98 -29.79
CA VAL A 49 7.93 2.62 -28.46
C VAL A 49 9.39 3.12 -28.28
N ASN A 50 10.11 3.33 -29.37
CA ASN A 50 11.54 3.65 -29.36
C ASN A 50 11.89 5.14 -29.38
N THR A 51 10.91 6.05 -29.42
CA THR A 51 11.19 7.51 -29.62
C THR A 51 10.87 8.38 -28.41
N THR A 52 10.20 7.88 -27.39
CA THR A 52 9.79 8.73 -26.26
C THR A 52 10.22 8.13 -24.93
N ASP A 53 10.93 8.90 -24.11
CA ASP A 53 11.30 8.55 -22.73
C ASP A 53 10.05 8.60 -21.82
N SER A 54 9.16 7.63 -22.00
CA SER A 54 7.86 7.62 -21.29
C SER A 54 7.92 6.98 -19.92
N ARG A 55 8.92 6.14 -19.64
CA ARG A 55 9.12 5.52 -18.31
C ARG A 55 9.61 6.55 -17.31
N VAL A 56 8.94 6.63 -16.16
CA VAL A 56 9.27 7.52 -15.06
C VAL A 56 9.67 6.71 -13.85
N GLU A 57 10.82 7.04 -13.29
CA GLU A 57 11.31 6.53 -12.02
C GLU A 57 11.36 7.69 -11.02
N LEU A 58 10.65 7.56 -9.92
CA LEU A 58 10.61 8.52 -8.83
C LEU A 58 11.33 7.92 -7.63
N ASP A 59 12.39 8.57 -7.20
CA ASP A 59 13.27 8.12 -6.13
C ASP A 59 13.14 9.09 -4.95
N PHE A 60 12.91 8.56 -3.75
CA PHE A 60 12.69 9.28 -2.51
C PHE A 60 13.40 8.61 -1.34
N ASP A 61 14.10 9.40 -0.53
CA ASP A 61 14.71 8.96 0.72
C ASP A 61 13.86 9.39 1.91
N PRO A 62 13.09 8.48 2.54
CA PRO A 62 12.24 8.83 3.66
C PRO A 62 13.02 9.16 4.94
N SER A 63 14.24 8.63 5.10
CA SER A 63 15.06 8.85 6.29
C SER A 63 15.78 10.21 6.28
N ALA A 64 16.12 10.70 5.08
CA ALA A 64 16.74 12.02 4.89
C ALA A 64 15.70 13.15 4.68
N SER A 65 14.41 12.82 4.58
CA SER A 65 13.37 13.81 4.30
C SER A 65 13.09 14.71 5.50
N ARG A 66 13.16 16.03 5.29
CA ARG A 66 12.78 17.04 6.29
C ARG A 66 11.30 16.95 6.63
N ALA A 67 10.47 16.67 5.64
CA ALA A 67 9.04 16.51 5.83
C ALA A 67 8.72 15.32 6.75
N VAL A 68 9.39 14.19 6.58
CA VAL A 68 9.26 13.01 7.44
C VAL A 68 9.82 13.28 8.83
N ALA A 69 10.97 13.97 8.93
CA ALA A 69 11.59 14.33 10.20
C ALA A 69 10.70 15.25 11.06
N ALA A 70 9.85 16.07 10.43
CA ALA A 70 8.92 16.97 11.12
C ALA A 70 7.65 16.26 11.64
N LEU A 71 7.44 14.97 11.34
CA LEU A 71 6.30 14.22 11.86
C LEU A 71 6.48 13.90 13.36
N PRO A 72 5.37 13.72 14.12
CA PRO A 72 5.43 13.20 15.48
C PRO A 72 6.20 11.87 15.53
N ASP A 73 7.01 11.65 16.56
CA ASP A 73 7.92 10.50 16.68
C ASP A 73 7.25 9.16 16.38
N ALA A 74 6.13 8.88 17.05
CA ALA A 74 5.38 7.63 16.84
C ALA A 74 4.88 7.44 15.39
N THR A 75 4.58 8.54 14.66
CA THR A 75 4.17 8.47 13.26
C THR A 75 5.37 8.27 12.36
N ARG A 76 6.47 8.97 12.65
CA ARG A 76 7.74 8.85 11.92
C ARG A 76 8.31 7.43 12.02
N GLU A 77 8.42 6.89 13.22
CA GLU A 77 8.92 5.53 13.47
C GLU A 77 8.09 4.49 12.71
N ARG A 78 6.77 4.52 12.87
CA ARG A 78 5.86 3.62 12.15
C ARG A 78 5.98 3.74 10.64
N LEU A 79 6.10 4.98 10.11
CA LEU A 79 6.25 5.21 8.68
C LEU A 79 7.56 4.60 8.17
N LEU A 80 8.67 4.84 8.84
CA LEU A 80 9.97 4.31 8.46
C LEU A 80 10.01 2.78 8.57
N GLU A 81 9.48 2.20 9.64
CA GLU A 81 9.38 0.76 9.85
C GLU A 81 8.59 0.08 8.72
N ARG A 82 7.43 0.62 8.36
CA ARG A 82 6.58 0.04 7.31
C ARG A 82 7.11 0.24 5.90
N LEU A 83 7.91 1.26 5.68
CA LEU A 83 8.59 1.46 4.40
C LEU A 83 9.86 0.62 4.29
N ALA A 84 10.51 0.25 5.40
CA ALA A 84 11.78 -0.48 5.40
C ALA A 84 11.82 -1.68 4.42
N PRO A 85 10.82 -2.58 4.36
CA PRO A 85 10.83 -3.71 3.43
C PRO A 85 10.66 -3.31 1.95
N LYS A 86 10.28 -2.06 1.68
CA LYS A 86 10.07 -1.51 0.32
C LYS A 86 11.27 -0.68 -0.16
N LEU A 87 12.27 -0.47 0.69
CA LEU A 87 13.44 0.34 0.36
C LEU A 87 14.49 -0.49 -0.40
N VAL A 88 15.08 0.12 -1.39
CA VAL A 88 16.26 -0.39 -2.11
C VAL A 88 17.42 0.56 -1.86
N GLY A 89 18.45 0.11 -1.16
CA GLY A 89 19.56 0.97 -0.76
C GLY A 89 19.15 2.15 0.13
N GLY A 90 18.14 1.98 1.01
CA GLY A 90 17.60 3.04 1.86
C GLY A 90 16.64 4.00 1.16
N ARG A 91 16.35 3.80 -0.11
CA ARG A 91 15.52 4.69 -0.93
C ARG A 91 14.29 3.98 -1.47
N LEU A 92 13.20 4.72 -1.60
CA LEU A 92 11.94 4.24 -2.14
C LEU A 92 11.90 4.55 -3.65
N LEU A 93 11.99 3.51 -4.47
CA LEU A 93 11.95 3.63 -5.92
C LEU A 93 10.54 3.30 -6.45
N VAL A 94 9.87 4.27 -7.05
CA VAL A 94 8.55 4.09 -7.65
C VAL A 94 8.66 4.25 -9.16
N VAL A 95 8.26 3.21 -9.89
CA VAL A 95 8.31 3.19 -11.36
C VAL A 95 6.91 3.24 -11.94
N ALA A 96 6.74 4.00 -13.03
CA ALA A 96 5.52 4.04 -13.83
C ALA A 96 5.87 4.06 -15.33
N SER A 97 5.28 3.13 -16.08
CA SER A 97 5.48 2.99 -17.54
C SER A 97 4.22 2.53 -18.29
N GLU A 98 3.05 2.66 -17.65
CA GLU A 98 1.78 2.15 -18.16
C GLU A 98 1.23 2.97 -19.33
N HIS A 99 1.60 4.24 -19.39
CA HIS A 99 1.11 5.16 -20.40
C HIS A 99 2.19 5.51 -21.41
N ARG A 100 1.74 5.84 -22.63
CA ARG A 100 2.64 6.38 -23.68
C ARG A 100 3.15 7.77 -23.35
N SER A 101 2.46 8.51 -22.51
CA SER A 101 2.81 9.86 -22.10
C SER A 101 3.64 9.86 -20.82
N GLN A 102 4.86 10.38 -20.89
CA GLN A 102 5.74 10.62 -19.74
C GLN A 102 5.01 11.40 -18.64
N ARG A 103 4.21 12.41 -19.03
CA ARG A 103 3.43 13.21 -18.09
C ARG A 103 2.39 12.38 -17.29
N GLN A 104 1.71 11.45 -17.96
CA GLN A 104 0.75 10.55 -17.30
C GLN A 104 1.48 9.59 -16.35
N ASN A 105 2.59 9.01 -16.77
CA ASN A 105 3.41 8.14 -15.92
C ASN A 105 3.97 8.89 -14.71
N ARG A 106 4.36 10.16 -14.85
CA ARG A 106 4.75 11.00 -13.72
C ARG A 106 3.62 11.15 -12.71
N VAL A 107 2.41 11.44 -13.17
CA VAL A 107 1.23 11.52 -12.28
C VAL A 107 1.03 10.21 -11.53
N VAL A 108 1.10 9.07 -12.24
CA VAL A 108 0.94 7.73 -11.64
C VAL A 108 2.04 7.45 -10.61
N ALA A 109 3.31 7.71 -10.92
CA ALA A 109 4.42 7.51 -9.99
C ALA A 109 4.24 8.34 -8.70
N ARG A 110 3.89 9.62 -8.85
CA ARG A 110 3.64 10.52 -7.71
C ARG A 110 2.42 10.07 -6.88
N GLN A 111 1.34 9.64 -7.51
CA GLN A 111 0.17 9.09 -6.81
C GLN A 111 0.51 7.81 -6.03
N ARG A 112 1.30 6.90 -6.60
CA ARG A 112 1.79 5.70 -5.92
C ARG A 112 2.60 6.06 -4.67
N LEU A 113 3.53 7.00 -4.79
CA LEU A 113 4.32 7.46 -3.64
C LEU A 113 3.41 8.04 -2.55
N VAL A 114 2.42 8.86 -2.92
CA VAL A 114 1.43 9.41 -1.97
C VAL A 114 0.68 8.28 -1.25
N MET A 115 0.21 7.26 -1.98
CA MET A 115 -0.50 6.12 -1.39
C MET A 115 0.39 5.34 -0.42
N MET A 116 1.64 5.06 -0.79
CA MET A 116 2.60 4.33 0.05
C MET A 116 2.89 5.10 1.35
N LEU A 117 3.08 6.40 1.28
CA LEU A 117 3.33 7.25 2.46
C LEU A 117 2.10 7.32 3.37
N ARG A 118 0.90 7.45 2.82
CA ARG A 118 -0.35 7.45 3.59
C ARG A 118 -0.59 6.12 4.30
N GLU A 119 -0.41 5.02 3.59
CA GLU A 119 -0.54 3.66 4.13
C GLU A 119 0.47 3.42 5.26
N ALA A 120 1.71 3.82 5.05
CA ALA A 120 2.77 3.66 6.05
C ALA A 120 2.55 4.52 7.31
N ALA A 121 2.02 5.74 7.16
CA ALA A 121 1.74 6.64 8.27
C ALA A 121 0.46 6.28 9.06
N ALA A 122 -0.48 5.54 8.46
CA ALA A 122 -1.76 5.21 9.07
C ALA A 122 -1.57 4.43 10.40
N PRO A 123 -2.35 4.72 11.46
CA PRO A 123 -2.32 3.92 12.68
C PRO A 123 -2.79 2.49 12.41
N ASP A 124 -2.34 1.55 13.24
CA ASP A 124 -2.85 0.19 13.17
C ASP A 124 -4.36 0.16 13.43
N PRO A 125 -5.09 -0.69 12.70
CA PRO A 125 -6.50 -0.87 12.99
C PRO A 125 -6.66 -1.40 14.43
N PRO A 126 -7.72 -0.99 15.15
CA PRO A 126 -7.96 -1.49 16.49
C PRO A 126 -8.03 -3.01 16.50
N THR A 127 -7.39 -3.63 17.50
CA THR A 127 -7.40 -5.08 17.67
C THR A 127 -8.85 -5.59 17.69
N ARG A 128 -9.17 -6.48 16.77
CA ARG A 128 -10.50 -7.05 16.65
C ARG A 128 -10.82 -7.81 17.95
N ARG A 129 -11.82 -7.35 18.68
CA ARG A 129 -12.29 -8.08 19.86
C ARG A 129 -12.79 -9.47 19.42
N PRO A 130 -12.34 -10.56 20.06
CA PRO A 130 -12.85 -11.88 19.75
C PRO A 130 -14.37 -11.91 20.02
N THR A 131 -15.12 -12.22 18.98
CA THR A 131 -16.58 -12.38 19.10
C THR A 131 -16.89 -13.75 19.64
N ARG A 132 -17.78 -13.82 20.64
CA ARG A 132 -18.29 -15.12 21.14
C ARG A 132 -18.99 -15.87 19.99
N PRO A 133 -18.79 -17.20 19.88
CA PRO A 133 -19.51 -18.01 18.91
C PRO A 133 -21.04 -17.83 19.09
N THR A 134 -21.75 -17.64 17.98
CA THR A 134 -23.21 -17.51 18.04
C THR A 134 -23.86 -18.81 18.52
N LYS A 135 -25.04 -18.72 19.14
CA LYS A 135 -25.82 -19.90 19.56
C LYS A 135 -26.03 -20.91 18.43
N GLY A 136 -26.25 -20.40 17.19
CA GLY A 136 -26.38 -21.25 16.00
C GLY A 136 -25.08 -21.96 15.62
N SER A 137 -23.92 -21.32 15.77
CA SER A 137 -22.62 -21.96 15.53
C SER A 137 -22.34 -23.06 16.57
N GLN A 138 -22.67 -22.80 17.84
CA GLN A 138 -22.53 -23.79 18.89
C GLN A 138 -23.45 -25.00 18.68
N ARG A 139 -24.71 -24.76 18.29
CA ARG A 139 -25.66 -25.86 17.95
C ARG A 139 -25.12 -26.70 16.78
N ARG A 140 -24.73 -26.08 15.68
CA ARG A 140 -24.15 -26.81 14.52
C ARG A 140 -22.92 -27.63 14.90
N ARG A 141 -22.05 -27.12 15.79
CA ARG A 141 -20.90 -27.87 16.30
C ARG A 141 -21.30 -29.07 17.13
N VAL A 142 -22.29 -28.93 18.00
CA VAL A 142 -22.84 -30.03 18.82
C VAL A 142 -23.51 -31.09 17.94
N ASP A 143 -24.32 -30.68 16.97
CA ASP A 143 -25.01 -31.59 16.07
C ASP A 143 -24.02 -32.37 15.18
N ALA A 144 -22.97 -31.69 14.69
CA ALA A 144 -21.90 -32.35 13.95
C ALA A 144 -21.14 -33.37 14.84
N LYS A 145 -20.92 -33.05 16.11
CA LYS A 145 -20.30 -33.97 17.08
C LYS A 145 -21.20 -35.20 17.35
N LYS A 146 -22.49 -34.98 17.52
CA LYS A 146 -23.48 -36.09 17.72
C LYS A 146 -23.52 -37.00 16.49
N ARG A 147 -23.60 -36.44 15.27
CA ARG A 147 -23.58 -37.25 14.02
C ARG A 147 -22.33 -38.11 13.90
N ARG A 148 -21.15 -37.54 14.19
CA ARG A 148 -19.89 -38.31 14.18
C ARG A 148 -19.87 -39.40 15.23
N GLY A 149 -20.45 -39.15 16.42
CA GLY A 149 -20.61 -40.17 17.48
C GLY A 149 -21.49 -41.32 17.04
N GLN A 150 -22.65 -41.05 16.43
CA GLN A 150 -23.56 -42.03 15.89
C GLN A 150 -22.92 -42.89 14.79
N LEU A 151 -22.21 -42.26 13.85
CA LEU A 151 -21.48 -42.98 12.81
C LEU A 151 -20.36 -43.88 13.37
N LYS A 152 -19.70 -43.45 14.43
CA LYS A 152 -18.64 -44.22 15.09
C LYS A 152 -19.21 -45.39 15.90
N SER A 153 -20.36 -45.23 16.59
CA SER A 153 -21.03 -46.31 17.28
C SER A 153 -21.60 -47.36 16.33
N GLY A 154 -22.20 -46.93 15.17
CA GLY A 154 -22.71 -47.87 14.15
C GLY A 154 -21.60 -48.71 13.51
N ARG A 155 -20.38 -48.20 13.38
CA ARG A 155 -19.23 -49.03 12.89
C ARG A 155 -18.78 -50.08 13.90
N ARG A 156 -18.91 -49.83 15.21
CA ARG A 156 -18.51 -50.74 16.26
C ARG A 156 -19.45 -51.95 16.39
N THR A 157 -20.74 -51.76 16.09
CA THR A 157 -21.74 -52.85 16.11
C THR A 157 -21.69 -53.79 14.91
N VAL A 158 -20.91 -53.44 13.83
CA VAL A 158 -20.76 -54.30 12.65
C VAL A 158 -19.52 -55.23 12.77
N ASP A 159 -18.56 -54.88 13.66
CA ASP A 159 -17.34 -55.68 13.85
C ASP A 159 -17.46 -56.79 14.90
N ASP A 160 -18.56 -56.83 15.67
CA ASP A 160 -18.83 -57.83 16.72
C ASP A 160 -19.94 -58.87 16.34
N GLY A 161 -20.22 -59.05 15.02
CA GLY A 161 -21.23 -60.00 14.51
C GLY A 161 -20.64 -61.14 13.68
#